data_71369bea71b27dc822f5506280a12e4a
#
_entry.id   71369bea71b27dc822f5506280a12e4a
#
_cell.length_a   1.000
_cell.length_b   1.000
_cell.length_c   1.000
_cell.angle_alpha   90.00
_cell.angle_beta   90.00
_cell.angle_gamma   90.00
#
_symmetry.space_group_name_H-M   'P 1'
#
loop_
_entity.id
_entity.type
_entity.pdbx_description
1 polymer ?
#
loop_
_entity_poly.entity_id
_entity_poly.type
_entity_poly.pdbx_seq_one_letter_code
_entity_poly.pdbx_strand_id
1 'polypeptide(L)'
;GYNHSDQNVPLLDELPYYGDLDILKPSLAPDRNGDYRVMNATVHIAMNQIRAVVNELIRLYGRPYAVNIEMGRDVRAGAQERSKIESQQAKNKKENDKIRDELAGIGITNPSREDFQKYKLWEALAPRPQDRRCIYTGRPITSLTELFKSGNFEIEHILPFSRTLDDSLANKTISAIDANKFKNNRTPYEAFNDSASKWKYADVWARAQNLPDSVKWRFQKDAMERYLCGQNCIARALNDTRHMTRL
;
A
#
# COMPACT_ATOMS: atom_id res chain seq x y z
N GLY A 1 7.33 33.91 4.11
CA GLY A 1 6.11 34.60 4.38
C GLY A 1 5.09 34.28 3.29
N TYR A 2 4.09 33.48 3.57
CA TYR A 2 2.92 33.36 2.69
C TYR A 2 1.99 34.52 3.07
N ASN A 3 1.75 35.42 2.13
CA ASN A 3 0.67 36.37 2.20
C ASN A 3 -0.64 35.58 2.04
N HIS A 4 -1.30 35.33 3.15
CA HIS A 4 -2.72 35.04 3.10
C HIS A 4 -3.41 36.34 2.75
N SER A 5 -3.88 36.47 1.51
CA SER A 5 -4.92 37.45 1.19
C SER A 5 -6.10 37.18 2.12
N ASP A 6 -6.55 38.18 2.87
CA ASP A 6 -7.73 38.21 3.71
C ASP A 6 -8.98 37.94 2.87
N GLN A 7 -9.17 36.70 2.42
CA GLN A 7 -10.48 36.24 2.05
C GLN A 7 -11.12 35.76 3.35
N ASN A 8 -12.05 36.57 3.88
CA ASN A 8 -12.99 36.15 4.90
C ASN A 8 -13.79 34.98 4.36
N VAL A 9 -13.23 33.77 4.44
CA VAL A 9 -13.99 32.55 4.25
C VAL A 9 -14.86 32.42 5.48
N PRO A 10 -16.20 32.46 5.37
CA PRO A 10 -17.06 32.31 6.52
C PRO A 10 -16.76 30.97 7.16
N LEU A 11 -16.37 30.98 8.43
CA LEU A 11 -16.26 29.76 9.22
C LEU A 11 -17.63 29.10 9.19
N LEU A 12 -17.68 27.89 8.62
CA LEU A 12 -18.88 27.08 8.61
C LEU A 12 -19.34 26.82 10.05
N ASP A 13 -20.64 26.87 10.29
CA ASP A 13 -21.20 26.57 11.61
C ASP A 13 -20.92 25.12 12.01
N GLU A 14 -20.75 24.25 11.03
CA GLU A 14 -20.41 22.85 11.17
C GLU A 14 -19.52 22.41 10.01
N LEU A 15 -18.48 21.62 10.30
CA LEU A 15 -17.69 21.01 9.28
C LEU A 15 -18.49 19.93 8.54
N PRO A 16 -18.54 19.94 7.21
CA PRO A 16 -19.25 18.94 6.45
C PRO A 16 -18.66 17.54 6.69
N TYR A 17 -19.46 16.51 6.46
CA TYR A 17 -18.95 15.14 6.49
C TYR A 17 -17.88 14.97 5.41
N TYR A 18 -16.70 14.50 5.82
CA TYR A 18 -15.54 14.41 4.95
C TYR A 18 -15.77 13.54 3.69
N GLY A 19 -16.67 12.55 3.78
CA GLY A 19 -17.09 11.72 2.66
C GLY A 19 -18.13 12.33 1.73
N ASP A 20 -18.79 13.42 2.13
CA ASP A 20 -19.81 14.08 1.31
C ASP A 20 -19.20 15.07 0.32
N LEU A 21 -18.00 15.55 0.60
CA LEU A 21 -17.22 16.28 -0.36
C LEU A 21 -16.63 15.28 -1.38
N ASP A 22 -16.91 15.49 -2.66
CA ASP A 22 -16.43 14.60 -3.72
C ASP A 22 -14.90 14.43 -3.74
N ILE A 23 -14.18 15.48 -3.34
CA ILE A 23 -12.71 15.49 -3.16
C ILE A 23 -12.23 14.51 -2.10
N LEU A 24 -13.07 14.21 -1.11
CA LEU A 24 -12.68 13.50 0.10
C LEU A 24 -13.19 12.06 0.16
N LYS A 25 -13.91 11.61 -0.86
CA LYS A 25 -14.32 10.20 -0.96
C LYS A 25 -13.13 9.33 -1.32
N PRO A 26 -12.93 8.18 -0.66
CA PRO A 26 -11.89 7.24 -1.05
C PRO A 26 -12.19 6.74 -2.46
N SER A 27 -11.35 7.11 -3.42
CA SER A 27 -11.44 6.67 -4.82
C SER A 27 -10.04 6.63 -5.41
N LEU A 28 -9.84 5.70 -6.33
CA LEU A 28 -8.59 5.51 -7.06
C LEU A 28 -8.43 6.48 -8.24
N ALA A 29 -9.46 7.24 -8.58
CA ALA A 29 -9.44 8.17 -9.70
C ALA A 29 -9.79 9.59 -9.24
N PRO A 30 -9.19 10.62 -9.82
CA PRO A 30 -9.65 11.99 -9.62
C PRO A 30 -11.12 12.10 -10.06
N ASP A 31 -11.86 12.98 -9.43
CA ASP A 31 -13.22 13.28 -9.85
C ASP A 31 -13.24 14.03 -11.22
N ARG A 32 -14.44 14.38 -11.69
CA ARG A 32 -14.59 15.12 -12.98
C ARG A 32 -13.92 16.50 -12.97
N ASN A 33 -13.61 17.04 -11.80
CA ASN A 33 -12.94 18.34 -11.63
C ASN A 33 -11.42 18.19 -11.47
N GLY A 34 -10.90 16.95 -11.46
CA GLY A 34 -9.47 16.68 -11.28
C GLY A 34 -9.01 16.67 -9.82
N ASP A 35 -9.94 16.70 -8.86
CA ASP A 35 -9.62 16.70 -7.44
C ASP A 35 -9.24 15.30 -6.96
N TYR A 36 -8.16 15.23 -6.18
CA TYR A 36 -7.66 13.98 -5.64
C TYR A 36 -8.38 13.62 -4.35
N ARG A 37 -8.97 12.43 -4.35
CA ARG A 37 -9.57 11.85 -3.16
C ARG A 37 -8.51 11.25 -2.26
N VAL A 38 -8.76 11.26 -0.95
CA VAL A 38 -7.86 10.59 0.01
C VAL A 38 -7.90 9.09 -0.24
N MET A 39 -6.82 8.57 -0.83
CA MET A 39 -6.71 7.17 -1.22
C MET A 39 -6.43 6.24 -0.03
N ASN A 40 -6.01 6.79 1.12
CA ASN A 40 -5.71 6.01 2.31
C ASN A 40 -6.95 5.91 3.20
N ALA A 41 -7.53 4.72 3.30
CA ALA A 41 -8.73 4.47 4.10
C ALA A 41 -8.54 4.85 5.58
N THR A 42 -7.36 4.65 6.15
CA THR A 42 -7.03 5.03 7.55
C THR A 42 -7.08 6.54 7.72
N VAL A 43 -6.51 7.29 6.78
CA VAL A 43 -6.56 8.76 6.79
C VAL A 43 -8.00 9.25 6.66
N HIS A 44 -8.77 8.69 5.75
CA HIS A 44 -10.18 9.03 5.57
C HIS A 44 -11.01 8.81 6.86
N ILE A 45 -10.84 7.66 7.52
CA ILE A 45 -11.51 7.37 8.80
C ILE A 45 -11.08 8.38 9.87
N ALA A 46 -9.78 8.64 10.00
CA ALA A 46 -9.25 9.57 10.99
C ALA A 46 -9.75 11.00 10.78
N MET A 47 -9.82 11.47 9.52
CA MET A 47 -10.35 12.80 9.20
C MET A 47 -11.84 12.93 9.58
N ASN A 48 -12.63 11.90 9.34
CA ASN A 48 -14.04 11.90 9.77
C ASN A 48 -14.20 11.86 11.30
N GLN A 49 -13.31 11.17 12.02
CA GLN A 49 -13.29 11.19 13.48
C GLN A 49 -12.91 12.58 14.02
N ILE A 50 -11.87 13.21 13.46
CA ILE A 50 -11.47 14.58 13.79
C ILE A 50 -12.64 15.55 13.57
N ARG A 51 -13.31 15.45 12.41
CA ARG A 51 -14.49 16.26 12.10
C ARG A 51 -15.58 16.09 13.16
N ALA A 52 -15.90 14.86 13.53
CA ALA A 52 -16.93 14.59 14.54
C ALA A 52 -16.60 15.23 15.90
N VAL A 53 -15.34 15.15 16.34
CA VAL A 53 -14.87 15.78 17.58
C VAL A 53 -14.95 17.31 17.47
N VAL A 54 -14.50 17.90 16.36
CA VAL A 54 -14.53 19.36 16.16
C VAL A 54 -15.97 19.87 16.13
N ASN A 55 -16.88 19.19 15.43
CA ASN A 55 -18.29 19.57 15.39
C ASN A 55 -18.94 19.51 16.77
N GLU A 56 -18.61 18.49 17.57
CA GLU A 56 -19.12 18.41 18.95
C GLU A 56 -18.57 19.55 19.82
N LEU A 57 -17.31 19.93 19.67
CA LEU A 57 -16.75 21.09 20.36
C LEU A 57 -17.43 22.39 19.93
N ILE A 58 -17.70 22.59 18.64
CA ILE A 58 -18.45 23.76 18.12
C ILE A 58 -19.86 23.78 18.72
N ARG A 59 -20.53 22.64 18.80
CA ARG A 59 -21.87 22.53 19.38
C ARG A 59 -21.92 22.90 20.88
N LEU A 60 -20.87 22.48 21.64
CA LEU A 60 -20.80 22.73 23.09
C LEU A 60 -20.32 24.13 23.46
N TYR A 61 -19.37 24.67 22.72
CA TYR A 61 -18.63 25.89 23.08
C TYR A 61 -18.80 27.03 22.08
N GLY A 62 -19.52 26.81 20.97
CA GLY A 62 -19.61 27.76 19.87
C GLY A 62 -18.39 27.75 18.94
N ARG A 63 -18.39 28.63 17.96
CA ARG A 63 -17.32 28.73 16.96
C ARG A 63 -15.98 29.09 17.61
N PRO A 64 -14.88 28.36 17.28
CA PRO A 64 -13.56 28.71 17.76
C PRO A 64 -13.08 30.02 17.13
N TYR A 65 -12.38 30.84 17.90
CA TYR A 65 -11.73 32.06 17.40
C TYR A 65 -10.58 31.73 16.43
N ALA A 66 -9.85 30.63 16.69
CA ALA A 66 -8.76 30.15 15.84
C ALA A 66 -8.63 28.64 15.98
N VAL A 67 -8.20 28.00 14.90
CA VAL A 67 -7.83 26.58 14.87
C VAL A 67 -6.35 26.49 14.51
N ASN A 68 -5.53 26.03 15.45
CA ASN A 68 -4.11 25.81 15.22
C ASN A 68 -3.87 24.36 14.82
N ILE A 69 -3.41 24.13 13.60
CA ILE A 69 -3.04 22.82 13.11
C ILE A 69 -1.52 22.67 13.24
N GLU A 70 -1.09 21.80 14.16
CA GLU A 70 0.31 21.45 14.30
C GLU A 70 0.65 20.35 13.29
N MET A 71 1.49 20.71 12.32
CA MET A 71 2.00 19.77 11.34
C MET A 71 3.36 19.22 11.78
N GLY A 72 3.47 17.91 11.93
CA GLY A 72 4.76 17.24 12.07
C GLY A 72 5.60 17.46 10.82
N ARG A 73 6.47 18.47 10.83
CA ARG A 73 7.44 18.72 9.75
C ARG A 73 8.62 17.78 9.93
N ASP A 74 8.96 17.06 8.88
CA ASP A 74 10.28 16.43 8.82
C ASP A 74 11.35 17.56 8.90
N VAL A 75 12.30 17.39 9.82
CA VAL A 75 13.51 18.20 9.82
C VAL A 75 14.10 18.11 8.41
N ARG A 76 14.41 19.26 7.80
CA ARG A 76 14.99 19.28 6.43
C ARG A 76 16.23 18.38 6.44
N ALA A 77 16.17 17.34 5.61
CA ALA A 77 17.29 16.40 5.49
C ALA A 77 18.60 17.14 5.27
N GLY A 78 19.62 16.81 6.04
CA GLY A 78 20.95 17.38 5.88
C GLY A 78 21.53 17.11 4.49
N ALA A 79 22.60 17.79 4.09
CA ALA A 79 23.19 17.66 2.75
C ALA A 79 23.53 16.19 2.40
N GLN A 80 24.02 15.41 3.37
CA GLN A 80 24.33 14.00 3.19
C GLN A 80 23.07 13.14 2.96
N GLU A 81 21.99 13.46 3.63
CA GLU A 81 20.73 12.75 3.51
C GLU A 81 20.04 13.06 2.18
N ARG A 82 20.12 14.30 1.72
CA ARG A 82 19.68 14.71 0.36
C ARG A 82 20.44 13.94 -0.72
N SER A 83 21.76 13.88 -0.62
CA SER A 83 22.61 13.12 -1.57
C SER A 83 22.23 11.62 -1.60
N LYS A 84 21.93 11.00 -0.45
CA LYS A 84 21.44 9.62 -0.38
C LYS A 84 20.09 9.46 -1.07
N ILE A 85 19.17 10.39 -0.84
CA ILE A 85 17.84 10.39 -1.46
C ILE A 85 17.97 10.55 -2.98
N GLU A 86 18.78 11.49 -3.47
CA GLU A 86 19.03 11.70 -4.91
C GLU A 86 19.66 10.48 -5.56
N SER A 87 20.65 9.87 -4.91
CA SER A 87 21.28 8.63 -5.38
C SER A 87 20.27 7.48 -5.46
N GLN A 88 19.40 7.34 -4.45
CA GLN A 88 18.36 6.32 -4.46
C GLN A 88 17.31 6.58 -5.54
N GLN A 89 16.91 7.83 -5.75
CA GLN A 89 15.99 8.21 -6.82
C GLN A 89 16.59 7.91 -8.20
N ALA A 90 17.87 8.20 -8.41
CA ALA A 90 18.57 7.90 -9.65
C ALA A 90 18.63 6.37 -9.93
N LYS A 91 18.88 5.57 -8.90
CA LYS A 91 18.83 4.09 -9.00
C LYS A 91 17.42 3.61 -9.35
N ASN A 92 16.41 4.10 -8.63
CA ASN A 92 15.02 3.73 -8.87
C ASN A 92 14.57 4.12 -10.30
N LYS A 93 15.03 5.28 -10.79
CA LYS A 93 14.75 5.70 -12.17
C LYS A 93 15.33 4.71 -13.19
N LYS A 94 16.61 4.37 -13.07
CA LYS A 94 17.25 3.40 -13.97
C LYS A 94 16.57 2.04 -13.95
N GLU A 95 16.17 1.57 -12.76
CA GLU A 95 15.44 0.32 -12.61
C GLU A 95 14.07 0.39 -13.28
N ASN A 96 13.33 1.50 -13.07
CA ASN A 96 12.03 1.67 -13.70
C ASN A 96 12.14 1.81 -15.23
N ASP A 97 13.18 2.46 -15.75
CA ASP A 97 13.41 2.58 -17.20
C ASP A 97 13.69 1.17 -17.80
N LYS A 98 14.54 0.36 -17.16
CA LYS A 98 14.76 -1.05 -17.55
C LYS A 98 13.43 -1.84 -17.58
N ILE A 99 12.62 -1.75 -16.51
CA ILE A 99 11.34 -2.44 -16.44
C ILE A 99 10.42 -2.01 -17.59
N ARG A 100 10.39 -0.70 -17.90
CA ARG A 100 9.60 -0.16 -19.01
C ARG A 100 10.00 -0.76 -20.34
N ASP A 101 11.30 -0.86 -20.61
CA ASP A 101 11.83 -1.43 -21.85
C ASP A 101 11.48 -2.92 -21.98
N GLU A 102 11.60 -3.69 -20.91
CA GLU A 102 11.24 -5.11 -20.90
C GLU A 102 9.73 -5.33 -21.08
N LEU A 103 8.88 -4.49 -20.46
CA LEU A 103 7.43 -4.54 -20.64
C LEU A 103 7.01 -4.11 -22.05
N ALA A 104 7.69 -3.13 -22.63
CA ALA A 104 7.50 -2.74 -24.04
C ALA A 104 7.82 -3.90 -24.99
N GLY A 105 8.85 -4.69 -24.69
CA GLY A 105 9.21 -5.89 -25.46
C GLY A 105 8.12 -6.96 -25.52
N ILE A 106 7.21 -6.99 -24.57
CA ILE A 106 6.03 -7.87 -24.59
C ILE A 106 4.74 -7.14 -25.02
N GLY A 107 4.84 -5.90 -25.51
CA GLY A 107 3.73 -5.11 -26.05
C GLY A 107 2.96 -4.30 -25.01
N ILE A 108 3.50 -4.09 -23.79
CA ILE A 108 2.97 -3.17 -22.77
C ILE A 108 3.74 -1.86 -22.89
N THR A 109 3.30 -0.98 -23.79
CA THR A 109 4.00 0.29 -24.09
C THR A 109 3.77 1.39 -23.07
N ASN A 110 2.68 1.32 -22.30
CA ASN A 110 2.32 2.31 -21.29
C ASN A 110 2.01 1.62 -19.93
N PRO A 111 3.04 1.10 -19.25
CA PRO A 111 2.84 0.32 -18.04
C PRO A 111 2.26 1.18 -16.91
N SER A 112 1.24 0.66 -16.25
CA SER A 112 0.62 1.24 -15.06
C SER A 112 1.52 1.06 -13.82
N ARG A 113 1.19 1.74 -12.72
CA ARG A 113 1.86 1.51 -11.43
C ARG A 113 1.75 0.05 -10.98
N GLU A 114 0.62 -0.59 -11.25
CA GLU A 114 0.40 -2.00 -10.91
C GLU A 114 1.32 -2.92 -11.72
N ASP A 115 1.56 -2.61 -13.02
CA ASP A 115 2.48 -3.40 -13.86
C ASP A 115 3.91 -3.34 -13.32
N PHE A 116 4.36 -2.16 -12.88
CA PHE A 116 5.66 -2.03 -12.21
C PHE A 116 5.73 -2.85 -10.91
N GLN A 117 4.66 -2.82 -10.10
CA GLN A 117 4.60 -3.62 -8.88
C GLN A 117 4.63 -5.11 -9.21
N LYS A 118 3.84 -5.54 -10.19
CA LYS A 118 3.75 -6.94 -10.62
C LYS A 118 5.09 -7.45 -11.12
N TYR A 119 5.81 -6.64 -11.89
CA TYR A 119 7.17 -6.96 -12.35
C TYR A 119 8.14 -7.12 -11.16
N LYS A 120 8.19 -6.15 -10.25
CA LYS A 120 9.09 -6.19 -9.08
C LYS A 120 8.80 -7.37 -8.16
N LEU A 121 7.54 -7.69 -7.94
CA LEU A 121 7.13 -8.85 -7.15
C LEU A 121 7.54 -10.16 -7.83
N TRP A 122 7.43 -10.25 -9.15
CA TRP A 122 7.90 -11.40 -9.91
C TRP A 122 9.42 -11.56 -9.84
N GLU A 123 10.16 -10.46 -9.96
CA GLU A 123 11.61 -10.46 -9.83
C GLU A 123 12.07 -10.91 -8.43
N ALA A 124 11.30 -10.54 -7.39
CA ALA A 124 11.56 -10.92 -6.00
C ALA A 124 11.31 -12.40 -5.69
N LEU A 125 10.61 -13.17 -6.55
CA LEU A 125 10.35 -14.59 -6.32
C LEU A 125 11.63 -15.44 -6.36
N ALA A 126 12.55 -15.12 -7.26
CA ALA A 126 13.86 -15.76 -7.34
C ALA A 126 14.81 -14.91 -8.22
N PRO A 127 16.13 -15.00 -7.98
CA PRO A 127 17.13 -14.26 -8.77
C PRO A 127 17.08 -14.63 -10.25
N ARG A 128 16.93 -15.91 -10.58
CA ARG A 128 16.90 -16.40 -11.96
C ARG A 128 15.46 -16.61 -12.43
N PRO A 129 15.07 -16.14 -13.62
CA PRO A 129 13.70 -16.28 -14.14
C PRO A 129 13.18 -17.73 -14.16
N GLN A 130 14.02 -18.71 -14.51
CA GLN A 130 13.64 -20.11 -14.55
C GLN A 130 13.26 -20.71 -13.20
N ASP A 131 13.70 -20.10 -12.11
CA ASP A 131 13.41 -20.56 -10.75
C ASP A 131 12.17 -19.87 -10.15
N ARG A 132 11.62 -18.86 -10.82
CA ARG A 132 10.47 -18.09 -10.35
C ARG A 132 9.21 -18.93 -10.42
N ARG A 133 8.52 -19.05 -9.28
CA ARG A 133 7.32 -19.87 -9.11
C ARG A 133 6.32 -19.17 -8.20
N CYS A 134 5.05 -19.41 -8.45
CA CYS A 134 4.02 -19.04 -7.50
C CYS A 134 4.30 -19.68 -6.13
N ILE A 135 4.37 -18.89 -5.08
CA ILE A 135 4.69 -19.37 -3.73
C ILE A 135 3.66 -20.39 -3.25
N TYR A 136 2.37 -20.20 -3.56
CA TYR A 136 1.30 -21.07 -3.09
C TYR A 136 1.22 -22.37 -3.88
N THR A 137 1.24 -22.32 -5.20
CA THR A 137 1.01 -23.49 -6.05
C THR A 137 2.27 -24.18 -6.54
N GLY A 138 3.42 -23.50 -6.54
CA GLY A 138 4.64 -23.97 -7.17
C GLY A 138 4.64 -23.90 -8.70
N ARG A 139 3.58 -23.38 -9.34
CA ARG A 139 3.53 -23.20 -10.81
C ARG A 139 4.66 -22.27 -11.25
N PRO A 140 5.43 -22.64 -12.28
CA PRO A 140 6.50 -21.80 -12.80
C PRO A 140 5.93 -20.51 -13.40
N ILE A 141 6.71 -19.43 -13.32
CA ILE A 141 6.41 -18.12 -13.92
C ILE A 141 7.72 -17.64 -14.57
N THR A 142 8.12 -18.31 -15.63
CA THR A 142 9.47 -18.17 -16.18
C THR A 142 9.64 -17.00 -17.13
N SER A 143 8.55 -16.39 -17.60
CA SER A 143 8.56 -15.29 -18.55
C SER A 143 7.55 -14.19 -18.20
N LEU A 144 7.83 -12.98 -18.67
CA LEU A 144 6.92 -11.85 -18.57
C LEU A 144 5.61 -12.08 -19.34
N THR A 145 5.68 -12.78 -20.47
CA THR A 145 4.48 -13.13 -21.24
C THR A 145 3.56 -14.03 -20.42
N GLU A 146 4.10 -15.00 -19.71
CA GLU A 146 3.33 -15.86 -18.81
C GLU A 146 2.74 -15.06 -17.66
N LEU A 147 3.52 -14.17 -17.04
CA LEU A 147 3.06 -13.33 -15.94
C LEU A 147 1.92 -12.38 -16.33
N PHE A 148 2.04 -11.69 -17.48
CA PHE A 148 1.13 -10.61 -17.85
C PHE A 148 0.02 -11.02 -18.83
N LYS A 149 0.26 -11.98 -19.70
CA LYS A 149 -0.68 -12.32 -20.80
C LYS A 149 -1.44 -13.62 -20.58
N SER A 150 -0.99 -14.50 -19.69
CA SER A 150 -1.68 -15.78 -19.46
C SER A 150 -3.02 -15.63 -18.74
N GLY A 151 -3.23 -14.53 -18.01
CA GLY A 151 -4.40 -14.35 -17.15
C GLY A 151 -4.44 -15.30 -15.94
N ASN A 152 -3.33 -15.97 -15.62
CA ASN A 152 -3.28 -16.98 -14.55
C ASN A 152 -2.72 -16.45 -13.23
N PHE A 153 -2.09 -15.28 -13.24
CA PHE A 153 -1.36 -14.73 -12.10
C PHE A 153 -1.77 -13.29 -11.79
N GLU A 154 -1.90 -12.99 -10.51
CA GLU A 154 -2.28 -11.69 -9.99
C GLU A 154 -1.41 -11.29 -8.80
N ILE A 155 -1.43 -10.00 -8.44
CA ILE A 155 -0.85 -9.49 -7.19
C ILE A 155 -1.79 -9.87 -6.05
N GLU A 156 -1.20 -10.38 -4.98
CA GLU A 156 -1.95 -10.87 -3.82
C GLU A 156 -1.34 -10.37 -2.52
N HIS A 157 -2.17 -10.03 -1.52
CA HIS A 157 -1.72 -9.65 -0.18
C HIS A 157 -1.45 -10.89 0.68
N ILE A 158 -0.20 -11.08 1.10
CA ILE A 158 0.21 -12.23 1.91
C ILE A 158 -0.59 -12.30 3.21
N LEU A 159 -0.60 -11.21 3.99
CA LEU A 159 -1.54 -11.01 5.08
C LEU A 159 -2.76 -10.24 4.56
N PRO A 160 -3.99 -10.65 4.87
CA PRO A 160 -5.20 -10.06 4.32
C PRO A 160 -5.25 -8.56 4.55
N PHE A 161 -5.46 -7.79 3.47
CA PHE A 161 -5.58 -6.34 3.56
C PHE A 161 -6.72 -5.91 4.49
N SER A 162 -7.85 -6.62 4.47
CA SER A 162 -8.99 -6.35 5.36
C SER A 162 -8.65 -6.42 6.87
N ARG A 163 -7.61 -7.17 7.24
CA ARG A 163 -7.16 -7.36 8.64
C ARG A 163 -5.98 -6.48 8.99
N THR A 164 -5.19 -6.05 8.02
CA THR A 164 -3.89 -5.37 8.25
C THR A 164 -3.85 -3.94 7.74
N LEU A 165 -4.66 -3.59 6.75
CA LEU A 165 -4.58 -2.36 5.97
C LEU A 165 -3.17 -2.10 5.40
N ASP A 166 -2.35 -3.16 5.27
CA ASP A 166 -0.97 -3.08 4.78
C ASP A 166 -0.93 -3.31 3.27
N ASP A 167 -0.86 -2.22 2.50
CA ASP A 167 -0.72 -2.23 1.04
C ASP A 167 0.75 -2.14 0.58
N SER A 168 1.71 -2.32 1.47
CA SER A 168 3.14 -2.28 1.13
C SER A 168 3.53 -3.44 0.21
N LEU A 169 4.57 -3.23 -0.63
CA LEU A 169 5.12 -4.29 -1.47
C LEU A 169 5.63 -5.49 -0.65
N ALA A 170 6.07 -5.26 0.59
CA ALA A 170 6.50 -6.32 1.47
C ALA A 170 5.35 -7.25 1.90
N ASN A 171 4.10 -6.78 1.84
CA ASN A 171 2.91 -7.59 2.10
C ASN A 171 2.28 -8.15 0.82
N LYS A 172 2.96 -8.07 -0.31
CA LYS A 172 2.45 -8.54 -1.60
C LYS A 172 3.33 -9.63 -2.19
N THR A 173 2.74 -10.49 -3.01
CA THR A 173 3.43 -11.51 -3.81
C THR A 173 2.66 -11.78 -5.10
N ILE A 174 3.26 -12.56 -6.02
CA ILE A 174 2.55 -13.07 -7.18
C ILE A 174 1.91 -14.41 -6.85
N SER A 175 0.63 -14.51 -7.08
CA SER A 175 -0.16 -15.72 -6.85
C SER A 175 -0.89 -16.18 -8.10
N ALA A 176 -1.04 -17.48 -8.23
CA ALA A 176 -2.04 -18.06 -9.14
C ALA A 176 -3.45 -17.71 -8.64
N ILE A 177 -4.33 -17.32 -9.56
CA ILE A 177 -5.69 -16.85 -9.24
C ILE A 177 -6.50 -17.86 -8.44
N ASP A 178 -6.39 -19.15 -8.77
CA ASP A 178 -7.10 -20.21 -8.06
C ASP A 178 -6.63 -20.36 -6.59
N ALA A 179 -5.33 -20.19 -6.34
CA ALA A 179 -4.79 -20.22 -4.99
C ALA A 179 -5.17 -18.97 -4.20
N ASN A 180 -5.19 -17.80 -4.83
CA ASN A 180 -5.63 -16.58 -4.18
C ASN A 180 -7.11 -16.64 -3.81
N LYS A 181 -7.97 -17.07 -4.72
CA LYS A 181 -9.39 -17.29 -4.43
C LYS A 181 -9.61 -18.28 -3.27
N PHE A 182 -8.82 -19.36 -3.22
CA PHE A 182 -8.89 -20.31 -2.11
C PHE A 182 -8.41 -19.68 -0.80
N LYS A 183 -7.30 -18.94 -0.83
CA LYS A 183 -6.76 -18.27 0.36
C LYS A 183 -7.74 -17.25 0.92
N ASN A 184 -8.33 -16.42 0.07
CA ASN A 184 -9.29 -15.38 0.47
C ASN A 184 -8.74 -14.53 1.64
N ASN A 185 -9.56 -14.15 2.61
CA ASN A 185 -9.21 -13.32 3.78
C ASN A 185 -8.47 -14.11 4.90
N ARG A 186 -7.73 -15.15 4.56
CA ARG A 186 -6.94 -15.97 5.47
C ARG A 186 -5.45 -15.68 5.29
N THR A 187 -4.65 -15.88 6.34
CA THR A 187 -3.19 -15.93 6.21
C THR A 187 -2.77 -17.18 5.41
N PRO A 188 -1.53 -17.23 4.87
CA PRO A 188 -1.05 -18.43 4.20
C PRO A 188 -1.12 -19.68 5.10
N TYR A 189 -0.79 -19.55 6.39
CA TYR A 189 -0.92 -20.66 7.32
C TYR A 189 -2.36 -21.10 7.49
N GLU A 190 -3.29 -20.19 7.77
CA GLU A 190 -4.71 -20.50 7.96
C GLU A 190 -5.32 -21.18 6.72
N ALA A 191 -4.92 -20.74 5.53
CA ALA A 191 -5.48 -21.25 4.28
C ALA A 191 -4.91 -22.62 3.87
N PHE A 192 -3.59 -22.77 3.92
CA PHE A 192 -2.92 -23.93 3.32
C PHE A 192 -2.62 -25.05 4.34
N ASN A 193 -2.81 -24.80 5.64
CA ASN A 193 -2.82 -25.82 6.67
C ASN A 193 -4.21 -26.45 6.87
N ASP A 194 -5.21 -25.98 6.15
CA ASP A 194 -6.56 -26.51 6.12
C ASP A 194 -6.58 -27.86 5.37
N SER A 195 -7.30 -28.86 5.90
CA SER A 195 -7.47 -30.17 5.28
C SER A 195 -8.19 -30.11 3.92
N ALA A 196 -9.00 -29.07 3.68
CA ALA A 196 -9.65 -28.83 2.39
C ALA A 196 -8.70 -28.27 1.33
N SER A 197 -7.48 -27.88 1.70
CA SER A 197 -6.52 -27.34 0.76
C SER A 197 -5.89 -28.42 -0.11
N LYS A 198 -5.91 -28.21 -1.43
CA LYS A 198 -5.15 -29.04 -2.38
C LYS A 198 -3.65 -28.71 -2.39
N TRP A 199 -3.22 -27.62 -1.76
CA TRP A 199 -1.82 -27.24 -1.60
C TRP A 199 -1.41 -27.36 -0.14
N LYS A 200 -0.30 -28.01 0.12
CA LYS A 200 0.17 -28.25 1.48
C LYS A 200 0.95 -27.03 2.00
N TYR A 201 0.66 -26.61 3.21
CA TYR A 201 1.38 -25.50 3.84
C TYR A 201 2.90 -25.74 3.91
N ALA A 202 3.34 -26.97 4.15
CA ALA A 202 4.76 -27.32 4.17
C ALA A 202 5.49 -26.94 2.86
N ASP A 203 4.83 -27.16 1.72
CA ASP A 203 5.39 -26.83 0.40
C ASP A 203 5.39 -25.30 0.16
N VAL A 204 4.35 -24.61 0.63
CA VAL A 204 4.26 -23.15 0.61
C VAL A 204 5.38 -22.56 1.45
N TRP A 205 5.56 -23.05 2.66
CA TRP A 205 6.60 -22.60 3.58
C TRP A 205 8.00 -22.85 3.04
N ALA A 206 8.25 -24.03 2.46
CA ALA A 206 9.54 -24.35 1.83
C ALA A 206 9.90 -23.37 0.72
N ARG A 207 8.94 -23.00 -0.13
CA ARG A 207 9.16 -22.00 -1.19
C ARG A 207 9.35 -20.60 -0.62
N ALA A 208 8.63 -20.24 0.43
CA ALA A 208 8.73 -18.94 1.08
C ALA A 208 10.09 -18.69 1.76
N GLN A 209 10.87 -19.74 2.08
CA GLN A 209 12.22 -19.62 2.62
C GLN A 209 13.19 -18.88 1.69
N ASN A 210 12.93 -18.90 0.37
CA ASN A 210 13.75 -18.23 -0.63
C ASN A 210 13.47 -16.72 -0.71
N LEU A 211 12.41 -16.25 -0.05
CA LEU A 211 12.07 -14.83 -0.02
C LEU A 211 12.92 -14.06 1.01
N PRO A 212 13.10 -12.74 0.83
CA PRO A 212 13.75 -11.90 1.82
C PRO A 212 13.12 -12.02 3.21
N ASP A 213 13.93 -11.87 4.27
CA ASP A 213 13.46 -11.94 5.66
C ASP A 213 12.33 -10.96 5.97
N SER A 214 12.36 -9.80 5.31
CA SER A 214 11.30 -8.79 5.42
C SER A 214 9.93 -9.25 4.91
N VAL A 215 9.89 -10.31 4.10
CA VAL A 215 8.67 -10.85 3.49
C VAL A 215 8.31 -12.21 4.09
N LYS A 216 9.27 -13.13 4.22
CA LYS A 216 9.03 -14.54 4.57
C LYS A 216 8.33 -14.75 5.90
N TRP A 217 8.55 -13.88 6.89
CA TRP A 217 7.89 -14.01 8.19
C TRP A 217 6.36 -13.96 8.11
N ARG A 218 5.82 -13.30 7.06
CA ARG A 218 4.35 -13.22 6.83
C ARG A 218 3.71 -14.56 6.46
N PHE A 219 4.53 -15.55 6.13
CA PHE A 219 4.07 -16.92 5.87
C PHE A 219 4.05 -17.78 7.13
N GLN A 220 4.58 -17.31 8.27
CA GLN A 220 4.63 -18.06 9.52
C GLN A 220 3.24 -18.21 10.16
N LYS A 221 3.12 -19.19 11.05
CA LYS A 221 1.89 -19.47 11.80
C LYS A 221 1.42 -18.28 12.63
N ASP A 222 2.37 -17.61 13.28
CA ASP A 222 2.19 -16.46 14.17
C ASP A 222 2.24 -15.10 13.46
N ALA A 223 2.19 -15.08 12.15
CA ALA A 223 2.37 -13.88 11.34
C ALA A 223 1.41 -12.74 11.71
N MET A 224 0.13 -13.04 12.02
CA MET A 224 -0.83 -12.02 12.43
C MET A 224 -0.53 -11.47 13.82
N GLU A 225 -0.17 -12.31 14.77
CA GLU A 225 0.22 -11.87 16.12
C GLU A 225 1.45 -10.98 16.04
N ARG A 226 2.46 -11.41 15.29
CA ARG A 226 3.67 -10.63 15.05
C ARG A 226 3.39 -9.30 14.37
N TYR A 227 2.45 -9.28 13.42
CA TYR A 227 2.02 -8.05 12.76
C TYR A 227 1.38 -7.07 13.74
N LEU A 228 0.48 -7.55 14.61
CA LEU A 228 -0.24 -6.74 15.59
C LEU A 228 0.66 -6.26 16.74
N CYS A 229 1.61 -7.10 17.19
CA CYS A 229 2.54 -6.79 18.28
C CYS A 229 3.79 -6.03 17.82
N GLY A 230 4.06 -5.93 16.52
CA GLY A 230 5.28 -5.35 15.98
C GLY A 230 5.35 -3.83 16.09
N GLN A 231 6.58 -3.30 16.27
CA GLN A 231 6.90 -1.87 16.34
C GLN A 231 6.46 -1.02 15.12
N ASN A 232 6.01 -1.68 14.04
CA ASN A 232 5.53 -1.03 12.82
C ASN A 232 4.21 -0.27 12.99
N CYS A 233 3.45 -0.49 14.07
CA CYS A 233 2.22 0.26 14.33
C CYS A 233 2.50 1.75 14.58
N ILE A 234 3.56 2.08 15.31
CA ILE A 234 3.94 3.47 15.60
C ILE A 234 4.45 4.18 14.34
N ALA A 235 5.32 3.53 13.57
CA ALA A 235 5.85 4.10 12.32
C ALA A 235 4.74 4.32 11.27
N ARG A 236 3.74 3.42 11.21
CA ARG A 236 2.56 3.61 10.35
C ARG A 236 1.67 4.74 10.85
N ALA A 237 1.37 4.80 12.14
CA ALA A 237 0.61 5.90 12.71
C ALA A 237 1.27 7.25 12.46
N LEU A 238 2.60 7.34 12.52
CA LEU A 238 3.35 8.55 12.16
C LEU A 238 3.25 8.89 10.67
N ASN A 239 3.32 7.91 9.77
CA ASN A 239 3.13 8.13 8.34
C ASN A 239 1.69 8.54 8.01
N ASP A 240 0.71 7.93 8.64
CA ASP A 240 -0.70 8.28 8.48
C ASP A 240 -0.96 9.70 9.00
N THR A 241 -0.36 10.09 10.13
CA THR A 241 -0.40 11.45 10.66
C THR A 241 0.23 12.46 9.67
N ARG A 242 1.37 12.12 9.05
CA ARG A 242 1.99 12.95 8.00
C ARG A 242 1.10 13.11 6.77
N HIS A 243 0.36 12.07 6.38
CA HIS A 243 -0.61 12.17 5.29
C HIS A 243 -1.78 13.07 5.67
N MET A 244 -2.32 12.94 6.88
CA MET A 244 -3.39 13.80 7.39
C MET A 244 -3.01 15.28 7.45
N THR A 245 -1.76 15.59 7.74
CA THR A 245 -1.28 16.98 7.86
C THR A 245 -0.90 17.62 6.53
N ARG A 246 -0.92 16.89 5.42
CA ARG A 246 -0.65 17.40 4.06
C ARG A 246 -1.91 17.70 3.25
N LEU A 247 -3.07 17.31 3.77
CA LEU A 247 -4.39 17.57 3.23
C LEU A 247 -4.99 18.86 3.80
#